data_e052b657e61c94bea3c7ea9c259f39a0
#
_entry.id   e052b657e61c94bea3c7ea9c259f39a0
#
_cell.length_a   1.000
_cell.length_b   1.000
_cell.length_c   1.000
_cell.angle_alpha   90.00
_cell.angle_beta   90.00
_cell.angle_gamma   90.00
#
_symmetry.space_group_name_H-M   'P 1'
#
loop_
_entity.id
_entity.type
_entity.pdbx_description
1 polymer ?
#
loop_
_entity_poly.entity_id
_entity_poly.type
_entity_poly.pdbx_seq_one_letter_code
_entity_poly.pdbx_strand_id
1 'polypeptide(L)'
;MKRYIHFKEIDSTNTYLKNHHTSYGDLTFISASYQTLGHGRFNRNWESNENENIMFSILIKNKFLLEKYSSISLLMSTCVYKLLVALKIKDLSIKWPNDVYVNGKKICAILLEGIPQEWLVIGIGLNVNQIIFKDSRAISIRNITNKKYNLSILKRKLYRVIINELKLLKKNKSNYLEIVRNNNYLENKIVNVEINNQQKKVKVLKINDDNSLKVLVNDEEKNIISGEITFHS
;
A
#
# COMPACT_ATOMS: atom_id res chain seq x y z
N MET A 1 3.34 19.88 14.78
CA MET A 1 2.58 19.00 15.67
C MET A 1 1.97 17.89 14.84
N LYS A 2 2.21 16.59 15.16
CA LYS A 2 1.58 15.48 14.44
C LYS A 2 0.09 15.49 14.76
N ARG A 3 -0.74 15.60 13.75
CA ARG A 3 -2.20 15.70 13.91
C ARG A 3 -2.87 14.42 13.47
N TYR A 4 -3.73 13.84 14.30
CA TYR A 4 -4.60 12.73 13.96
C TYR A 4 -6.05 13.19 13.95
N ILE A 5 -6.73 12.99 12.83
CA ILE A 5 -8.14 13.37 12.64
C ILE A 5 -8.91 12.13 12.23
N HIS A 6 -10.11 11.96 12.76
CA HIS A 6 -11.00 10.86 12.41
C HIS A 6 -12.37 11.39 11.99
N PHE A 7 -12.84 10.95 10.85
CA PHE A 7 -14.16 11.23 10.32
C PHE A 7 -15.06 10.00 10.49
N LYS A 8 -16.33 10.21 10.83
CA LYS A 8 -17.32 9.13 10.77
C LYS A 8 -17.54 8.73 9.31
N GLU A 9 -17.75 9.71 8.45
CA GLU A 9 -17.94 9.56 7.02
C GLU A 9 -17.22 10.67 6.26
N ILE A 10 -16.68 10.35 5.09
CA ILE A 10 -16.03 11.27 4.16
C ILE A 10 -16.05 10.67 2.75
N ASP A 11 -15.84 11.49 1.72
CA ASP A 11 -15.67 11.03 0.35
C ASP A 11 -14.45 10.10 0.22
N SER A 12 -13.27 10.62 0.51
CA SER A 12 -12.01 9.89 0.53
C SER A 12 -11.00 10.59 1.45
N THR A 13 -10.33 9.84 2.30
CA THR A 13 -9.25 10.37 3.14
C THR A 13 -8.10 10.94 2.33
N ASN A 14 -7.79 10.34 1.17
CA ASN A 14 -6.78 10.87 0.23
C ASN A 14 -7.24 12.18 -0.39
N THR A 15 -8.43 12.22 -0.98
CA THR A 15 -8.99 13.42 -1.62
C THR A 15 -9.05 14.58 -0.62
N TYR A 16 -9.48 14.32 0.60
CA TYR A 16 -9.50 15.34 1.65
C TYR A 16 -8.11 15.92 1.92
N LEU A 17 -7.09 15.09 2.13
CA LEU A 17 -5.72 15.58 2.38
C LEU A 17 -5.12 16.29 1.16
N LYS A 18 -5.41 15.83 -0.05
CA LYS A 18 -5.00 16.52 -1.29
C LYS A 18 -5.55 17.94 -1.34
N ASN A 19 -6.85 18.09 -1.09
CA ASN A 19 -7.54 19.39 -1.18
C ASN A 19 -7.18 20.35 -0.03
N HIS A 20 -6.70 19.82 1.10
CA HIS A 20 -6.40 20.60 2.30
C HIS A 20 -4.93 20.51 2.71
N HIS A 21 -4.03 20.07 1.82
CA HIS A 21 -2.63 19.83 2.16
C HIS A 21 -1.94 21.09 2.70
N THR A 22 -2.30 22.28 2.22
CA THR A 22 -1.74 23.57 2.70
C THR A 22 -2.07 23.85 4.16
N SER A 23 -3.24 23.42 4.64
CA SER A 23 -3.74 23.63 6.00
C SER A 23 -3.14 22.69 7.04
N TYR A 24 -2.41 21.67 6.60
CA TYR A 24 -1.87 20.63 7.48
C TYR A 24 -0.35 20.52 7.42
N GLY A 25 0.26 20.18 8.54
CA GLY A 25 1.70 19.93 8.64
C GLY A 25 2.11 18.53 8.18
N ASP A 26 3.43 18.33 8.06
CA ASP A 26 4.03 17.03 7.80
C ASP A 26 3.57 15.96 8.82
N LEU A 27 3.38 14.73 8.36
CA LEU A 27 2.90 13.62 9.17
C LEU A 27 1.52 13.88 9.82
N THR A 28 0.62 14.59 9.13
CA THR A 28 -0.80 14.61 9.50
C THR A 28 -1.46 13.32 9.05
N PHE A 29 -2.21 12.69 9.95
CA PHE A 29 -2.93 11.43 9.73
C PHE A 29 -4.43 11.67 9.75
N ILE A 30 -5.11 11.19 8.72
CA ILE A 30 -6.57 11.21 8.63
C ILE A 30 -7.08 9.80 8.46
N SER A 31 -8.15 9.44 9.15
CA SER A 31 -8.85 8.18 8.98
C SER A 31 -10.35 8.37 8.91
N ALA A 32 -11.05 7.41 8.34
CA ALA A 32 -12.51 7.39 8.30
C ALA A 32 -13.08 6.05 8.76
N SER A 33 -14.31 6.07 9.27
CA SER A 33 -15.10 4.86 9.49
C SER A 33 -15.74 4.36 8.20
N TYR A 34 -16.09 5.29 7.29
CA TYR A 34 -16.65 5.01 5.98
C TYR A 34 -16.16 6.01 4.94
N GLN A 35 -15.91 5.54 3.71
CA GLN A 35 -15.63 6.37 2.54
C GLN A 35 -16.69 6.15 1.48
N THR A 36 -17.37 7.24 1.03
CA THR A 36 -18.41 7.17 0.00
C THR A 36 -17.81 7.06 -1.41
N LEU A 37 -16.60 7.61 -1.63
CA LEU A 37 -15.88 7.63 -2.91
C LEU A 37 -14.44 7.12 -2.73
N GLY A 38 -14.27 6.05 -1.93
CA GLY A 38 -12.97 5.41 -1.75
C GLY A 38 -12.42 4.89 -3.08
N HIS A 39 -11.16 5.18 -3.40
CA HIS A 39 -10.54 4.78 -4.66
C HIS A 39 -9.10 4.32 -4.49
N GLY A 40 -8.65 3.51 -5.43
CA GLY A 40 -7.28 3.06 -5.62
C GLY A 40 -6.66 3.65 -6.89
N ARG A 41 -5.57 3.06 -7.35
CA ARG A 41 -4.90 3.42 -8.62
C ARG A 41 -5.87 3.26 -9.79
N PHE A 42 -5.71 4.12 -10.82
CA PHE A 42 -6.55 4.13 -12.03
C PHE A 42 -8.05 4.32 -11.72
N ASN A 43 -8.37 5.08 -10.67
CA ASN A 43 -9.74 5.35 -10.20
C ASN A 43 -10.59 4.09 -9.94
N ARG A 44 -9.96 2.95 -9.65
CA ARG A 44 -10.68 1.74 -9.26
C ARG A 44 -11.31 1.94 -7.89
N ASN A 45 -12.57 1.54 -7.76
CA ASN A 45 -13.28 1.63 -6.50
C ASN A 45 -12.57 0.79 -5.41
N TRP A 46 -12.38 1.39 -4.23
CA TRP A 46 -11.98 0.68 -3.03
C TRP A 46 -13.21 0.34 -2.21
N GLU A 47 -13.61 -0.92 -2.25
CA GLU A 47 -14.78 -1.41 -1.53
C GLU A 47 -14.50 -1.48 -0.03
N SER A 48 -15.34 -0.85 0.78
CA SER A 48 -15.29 -0.99 2.23
C SER A 48 -16.66 -0.77 2.86
N ASN A 49 -17.02 -1.62 3.83
CA ASN A 49 -18.19 -1.42 4.65
C ASN A 49 -17.88 -0.49 5.82
N GLU A 50 -18.91 0.17 6.33
CA GLU A 50 -18.78 1.07 7.50
C GLU A 50 -18.24 0.29 8.71
N ASN A 51 -17.21 0.86 9.37
CA ASN A 51 -16.59 0.31 10.58
C ASN A 51 -16.02 -1.11 10.44
N GLU A 52 -15.71 -1.59 9.23
CA GLU A 52 -15.15 -2.92 9.03
C GLU A 52 -13.69 -2.93 8.58
N ASN A 53 -13.21 -1.85 7.98
CA ASN A 53 -11.87 -1.77 7.42
C ASN A 53 -11.06 -0.59 7.97
N ILE A 54 -9.76 -0.60 7.78
CA ILE A 54 -8.91 0.54 8.06
C ILE A 54 -8.70 1.32 6.77
N MET A 55 -9.19 2.54 6.75
CA MET A 55 -8.94 3.52 5.71
C MET A 55 -8.30 4.73 6.35
N PHE A 56 -7.05 5.02 6.01
CA PHE A 56 -6.40 6.22 6.47
C PHE A 56 -5.38 6.75 5.48
N SER A 57 -5.09 8.03 5.58
CA SER A 57 -4.13 8.72 4.74
C SER A 57 -3.14 9.51 5.58
N ILE A 58 -1.93 9.66 5.05
CA ILE A 58 -0.83 10.36 5.69
C ILE A 58 -0.34 11.44 4.73
N LEU A 59 -0.22 12.68 5.21
CA LEU A 59 0.42 13.76 4.46
C LEU A 59 1.92 13.80 4.75
N ILE A 60 2.73 13.76 3.71
CA ILE A 60 4.18 13.91 3.76
C ILE A 60 4.57 15.22 3.09
N LYS A 61 5.33 16.05 3.79
CA LYS A 61 5.96 17.28 3.30
C LYS A 61 7.47 17.32 3.57
N ASN A 62 7.98 16.31 4.25
CA ASN A 62 9.40 16.22 4.57
C ASN A 62 10.22 15.97 3.30
N LYS A 63 11.12 16.88 2.94
CA LYS A 63 11.93 16.85 1.72
C LYS A 63 12.65 15.51 1.51
N PHE A 64 13.33 15.00 2.53
CA PHE A 64 14.02 13.71 2.45
C PHE A 64 13.08 12.54 2.08
N LEU A 65 11.85 12.52 2.62
CA LEU A 65 10.87 11.47 2.30
C LEU A 65 10.30 11.65 0.89
N LEU A 66 10.13 12.88 0.43
CA LEU A 66 9.67 13.18 -0.93
C LEU A 66 10.69 12.73 -1.99
N GLU A 67 12.00 12.90 -1.70
CA GLU A 67 13.09 12.40 -2.55
C GLU A 67 13.11 10.86 -2.63
N LYS A 68 12.55 10.17 -1.63
CA LYS A 68 12.42 8.70 -1.58
C LYS A 68 11.07 8.19 -2.10
N TYR A 69 10.41 8.94 -2.97
CA TYR A 69 9.07 8.62 -3.48
C TYR A 69 8.92 7.17 -3.97
N SER A 70 9.88 6.66 -4.75
CA SER A 70 9.87 5.28 -5.27
C SER A 70 9.88 4.21 -4.17
N SER A 71 10.47 4.54 -3.01
CA SER A 71 10.56 3.63 -1.87
C SER A 71 9.30 3.61 -1.01
N ILE A 72 8.55 4.71 -0.99
CA ILE A 72 7.47 4.93 0.00
C ILE A 72 6.36 3.89 -0.13
N SER A 73 5.96 3.52 -1.34
CA SER A 73 4.89 2.53 -1.54
C SER A 73 5.26 1.16 -0.96
N LEU A 74 6.46 0.68 -1.28
CA LEU A 74 6.97 -0.61 -0.78
C LEU A 74 7.24 -0.57 0.72
N LEU A 75 7.74 0.57 1.24
CA LEU A 75 7.90 0.77 2.68
C LEU A 75 6.56 0.68 3.42
N MET A 76 5.49 1.30 2.90
CA MET A 76 4.17 1.22 3.51
C MET A 76 3.59 -0.20 3.42
N SER A 77 3.77 -0.88 2.30
CA SER A 77 3.41 -2.30 2.18
C SER A 77 4.15 -3.15 3.21
N THR A 78 5.43 -2.88 3.44
CA THR A 78 6.22 -3.55 4.50
C THR A 78 5.70 -3.22 5.90
N CYS A 79 5.23 -2.00 6.17
CA CYS A 79 4.61 -1.66 7.45
C CYS A 79 3.36 -2.50 7.73
N VAL A 80 2.50 -2.67 6.71
CA VAL A 80 1.32 -3.54 6.81
C VAL A 80 1.73 -5.00 6.97
N TYR A 81 2.70 -5.47 6.18
CA TYR A 81 3.27 -6.81 6.30
C TYR A 81 3.74 -7.10 7.73
N LYS A 82 4.55 -6.20 8.34
CA LYS A 82 5.01 -6.33 9.73
C LYS A 82 3.87 -6.38 10.73
N LEU A 83 2.80 -5.59 10.54
CA LEU A 83 1.60 -5.65 11.37
C LEU A 83 0.94 -7.03 11.27
N LEU A 84 0.78 -7.58 10.07
CA LEU A 84 0.14 -8.87 9.84
C LEU A 84 0.98 -10.03 10.40
N VAL A 85 2.32 -9.97 10.27
CA VAL A 85 3.23 -10.92 10.94
C VAL A 85 3.06 -10.89 12.46
N ALA A 86 2.96 -9.70 13.07
CA ALA A 86 2.71 -9.55 14.52
C ALA A 86 1.33 -10.09 14.96
N LEU A 87 0.37 -10.24 14.04
CA LEU A 87 -0.91 -10.91 14.24
C LEU A 87 -0.83 -12.42 13.97
N LYS A 88 0.36 -12.95 13.68
CA LYS A 88 0.63 -14.38 13.37
C LYS A 88 -0.09 -14.88 12.10
N ILE A 89 -0.36 -13.97 11.15
CA ILE A 89 -0.89 -14.34 9.84
C ILE A 89 0.26 -14.92 9.00
N LYS A 90 -0.02 -16.06 8.35
CA LYS A 90 0.93 -16.77 7.48
C LYS A 90 0.63 -16.49 6.00
N ASP A 91 1.47 -17.03 5.10
CA ASP A 91 1.33 -16.95 3.64
C ASP A 91 1.18 -15.51 3.12
N LEU A 92 1.93 -14.61 3.75
CA LEU A 92 2.02 -13.20 3.42
C LEU A 92 2.97 -12.98 2.25
N SER A 93 2.59 -12.10 1.33
CA SER A 93 3.46 -11.64 0.26
C SER A 93 3.18 -10.18 -0.10
N ILE A 94 4.16 -9.54 -0.73
CA ILE A 94 4.07 -8.15 -1.20
C ILE A 94 4.05 -8.19 -2.72
N LYS A 95 2.99 -7.67 -3.32
CA LYS A 95 2.88 -7.52 -4.77
C LYS A 95 3.30 -6.11 -5.16
N TRP A 96 4.43 -6.02 -5.86
CA TRP A 96 4.89 -4.76 -6.45
C TRP A 96 3.80 -4.12 -7.32
N PRO A 97 3.61 -2.79 -7.30
CA PRO A 97 4.38 -1.83 -6.49
C PRO A 97 3.77 -1.49 -5.14
N ASN A 98 2.56 -1.95 -4.78
CA ASN A 98 1.76 -1.28 -3.75
C ASN A 98 0.74 -2.15 -3.00
N ASP A 99 0.74 -3.46 -3.16
CA ASP A 99 -0.28 -4.32 -2.57
C ASP A 99 0.31 -5.34 -1.58
N VAL A 100 -0.46 -5.72 -0.57
CA VAL A 100 -0.15 -6.85 0.31
C VAL A 100 -1.17 -7.97 0.08
N TYR A 101 -0.68 -9.18 0.00
CA TYR A 101 -1.45 -10.38 -0.29
C TYR A 101 -1.33 -11.41 0.84
N VAL A 102 -2.37 -12.20 1.03
CA VAL A 102 -2.41 -13.38 1.91
C VAL A 102 -3.10 -14.50 1.14
N ASN A 103 -2.52 -15.69 1.11
CA ASN A 103 -3.05 -16.83 0.36
C ASN A 103 -3.41 -16.47 -1.11
N GLY A 104 -2.58 -15.65 -1.76
CA GLY A 104 -2.81 -15.20 -3.12
C GLY A 104 -3.93 -14.17 -3.33
N LYS A 105 -4.58 -13.68 -2.26
CA LYS A 105 -5.64 -12.68 -2.30
C LYS A 105 -5.20 -11.35 -1.69
N LYS A 106 -5.73 -10.23 -2.23
CA LYS A 106 -5.39 -8.89 -1.77
C LYS A 106 -6.03 -8.58 -0.42
N ILE A 107 -5.22 -8.23 0.57
CA ILE A 107 -5.67 -7.78 1.89
C ILE A 107 -5.49 -6.27 2.08
N CYS A 108 -4.52 -5.67 1.40
CA CYS A 108 -4.23 -4.23 1.51
C CYS A 108 -3.75 -3.65 0.19
N ALA A 109 -4.09 -2.39 -0.05
CA ALA A 109 -3.51 -1.56 -1.11
C ALA A 109 -2.99 -0.24 -0.54
N ILE A 110 -1.88 0.25 -1.14
CA ILE A 110 -1.30 1.56 -0.87
C ILE A 110 -1.55 2.45 -2.09
N LEU A 111 -1.98 3.68 -1.87
CA LEU A 111 -2.20 4.68 -2.91
C LEU A 111 -1.34 5.91 -2.62
N LEU A 112 -0.46 6.26 -3.55
CA LEU A 112 0.33 7.48 -3.50
C LEU A 112 -0.25 8.52 -4.45
N GLU A 113 -0.53 9.72 -3.97
CA GLU A 113 -1.01 10.86 -4.76
C GLU A 113 -0.33 12.14 -4.28
N GLY A 114 0.08 13.00 -5.20
CA GLY A 114 0.74 14.24 -4.82
C GLY A 114 1.49 14.90 -5.97
N ILE A 115 2.20 15.97 -5.64
CA ILE A 115 3.13 16.62 -6.55
C ILE A 115 4.55 16.25 -6.11
N PRO A 116 5.34 15.60 -6.97
CA PRO A 116 6.71 15.23 -6.64
C PRO A 116 7.50 16.41 -6.08
N GLN A 117 8.27 16.19 -5.00
CA GLN A 117 9.11 17.15 -4.29
C GLN A 117 8.35 18.24 -3.49
N GLU A 118 7.04 18.39 -3.63
CA GLU A 118 6.24 19.36 -2.88
C GLU A 118 5.50 18.69 -1.70
N TRP A 119 4.65 17.74 -2.00
CA TRP A 119 3.87 16.99 -1.02
C TRP A 119 3.39 15.65 -1.58
N LEU A 120 3.13 14.71 -0.67
CA LEU A 120 2.64 13.39 -0.97
C LEU A 120 1.57 12.98 0.04
N VAL A 121 0.45 12.48 -0.46
CA VAL A 121 -0.57 11.79 0.34
C VAL A 121 -0.44 10.30 0.12
N ILE A 122 -0.35 9.55 1.22
CA ILE A 122 -0.23 8.10 1.23
C ILE A 122 -1.52 7.52 1.79
N GLY A 123 -2.36 6.94 0.94
CA GLY A 123 -3.55 6.20 1.36
C GLY A 123 -3.22 4.74 1.67
N ILE A 124 -3.81 4.22 2.74
CA ILE A 124 -3.71 2.81 3.12
C ILE A 124 -5.11 2.27 3.36
N GLY A 125 -5.53 1.34 2.50
CA GLY A 125 -6.73 0.54 2.65
C GLY A 125 -6.37 -0.87 3.12
N LEU A 126 -6.77 -1.26 4.34
CA LEU A 126 -6.54 -2.58 4.90
C LEU A 126 -7.87 -3.24 5.26
N ASN A 127 -8.15 -4.38 4.65
CA ASN A 127 -9.33 -5.19 4.93
C ASN A 127 -9.16 -5.90 6.28
N VAL A 128 -10.04 -5.62 7.23
CA VAL A 128 -9.92 -6.14 8.60
C VAL A 128 -11.08 -7.07 8.98
N ASN A 129 -12.29 -6.54 9.08
CA ASN A 129 -13.46 -7.25 9.60
C ASN A 129 -14.51 -7.59 8.53
N GLN A 130 -14.44 -6.99 7.35
CA GLN A 130 -15.34 -7.28 6.23
C GLN A 130 -15.20 -8.75 5.81
N ILE A 131 -16.32 -9.45 5.65
CA ILE A 131 -16.33 -10.89 5.32
C ILE A 131 -16.64 -11.09 3.83
N ILE A 132 -17.55 -10.29 3.27
CA ILE A 132 -18.05 -10.42 1.90
C ILE A 132 -17.46 -9.31 1.05
N PHE A 133 -16.88 -9.66 -0.08
CA PHE A 133 -16.34 -8.76 -1.08
C PHE A 133 -16.97 -9.05 -2.44
N LYS A 134 -17.23 -8.01 -3.23
CA LYS A 134 -17.64 -8.16 -4.64
C LYS A 134 -16.50 -8.76 -5.47
N ASP A 135 -15.26 -8.36 -5.20
CA ASP A 135 -14.06 -8.94 -5.82
C ASP A 135 -13.63 -10.20 -5.05
N SER A 136 -13.77 -11.37 -5.65
CA SER A 136 -13.38 -12.67 -5.08
C SER A 136 -11.87 -12.78 -4.79
N ARG A 137 -11.06 -11.86 -5.35
CA ARG A 137 -9.61 -11.77 -5.11
C ARG A 137 -9.27 -10.97 -3.85
N ALA A 138 -10.25 -10.36 -3.18
CA ALA A 138 -10.06 -9.69 -1.90
C ALA A 138 -10.21 -10.67 -0.73
N ILE A 139 -9.56 -10.35 0.40
CA ILE A 139 -9.63 -11.08 1.65
C ILE A 139 -9.45 -10.12 2.82
N SER A 140 -9.93 -10.46 4.00
CA SER A 140 -9.73 -9.70 5.24
C SER A 140 -9.01 -10.50 6.31
N ILE A 141 -8.53 -9.81 7.36
CA ILE A 141 -7.96 -10.45 8.55
C ILE A 141 -8.99 -11.42 9.17
N ARG A 142 -10.27 -11.01 9.22
CA ARG A 142 -11.34 -11.83 9.77
C ARG A 142 -11.62 -13.10 8.96
N ASN A 143 -11.56 -13.05 7.63
CA ASN A 143 -11.70 -14.25 6.79
C ASN A 143 -10.62 -15.31 7.09
N ILE A 144 -9.41 -14.85 7.46
CA ILE A 144 -8.27 -15.73 7.73
C ILE A 144 -8.31 -16.29 9.15
N THR A 145 -8.66 -15.45 10.12
CA THR A 145 -8.50 -15.77 11.55
C THR A 145 -9.80 -16.16 12.24
N ASN A 146 -10.96 -15.96 11.59
CA ASN A 146 -12.31 -16.08 12.16
C ASN A 146 -12.53 -15.21 13.41
N LYS A 147 -11.72 -14.14 13.58
CA LYS A 147 -11.80 -13.23 14.74
C LYS A 147 -12.13 -11.81 14.30
N LYS A 148 -12.97 -11.12 15.07
CA LYS A 148 -13.21 -9.68 14.91
C LYS A 148 -12.14 -8.89 15.65
N TYR A 149 -11.61 -7.84 15.00
CA TYR A 149 -10.54 -7.02 15.54
C TYR A 149 -11.03 -5.60 15.86
N ASN A 150 -10.47 -5.00 16.91
CA ASN A 150 -10.69 -3.61 17.24
C ASN A 150 -9.86 -2.72 16.30
N LEU A 151 -10.54 -1.99 15.42
CA LEU A 151 -9.91 -1.14 14.39
C LEU A 151 -9.05 -0.03 15.01
N SER A 152 -9.46 0.55 16.14
CA SER A 152 -8.70 1.62 16.80
C SER A 152 -7.38 1.12 17.36
N ILE A 153 -7.34 -0.12 17.87
CA ILE A 153 -6.11 -0.76 18.35
C ILE A 153 -5.19 -1.05 17.15
N LEU A 154 -5.73 -1.64 16.06
CA LEU A 154 -4.93 -1.93 14.87
C LEU A 154 -4.41 -0.66 14.19
N LYS A 155 -5.23 0.38 14.07
CA LYS A 155 -4.80 1.70 13.54
C LYS A 155 -3.62 2.25 14.35
N ARG A 156 -3.68 2.21 15.69
CA ARG A 156 -2.57 2.67 16.53
C ARG A 156 -1.30 1.83 16.38
N LYS A 157 -1.45 0.50 16.26
CA LYS A 157 -0.30 -0.38 16.01
C LYS A 157 0.35 -0.07 14.67
N LEU A 158 -0.44 0.03 13.60
CA LEU A 158 0.05 0.35 12.27
C LEU A 158 0.73 1.73 12.22
N TYR A 159 0.12 2.74 12.84
CA TYR A 159 0.71 4.06 13.00
C TYR A 159 2.12 4.00 13.64
N ARG A 160 2.28 3.24 14.73
CA ARG A 160 3.57 3.09 15.41
C ARG A 160 4.60 2.43 14.51
N VAL A 161 4.21 1.38 13.78
CA VAL A 161 5.08 0.71 12.80
C VAL A 161 5.52 1.70 11.72
N ILE A 162 4.60 2.45 11.13
CA ILE A 162 4.91 3.45 10.10
C ILE A 162 5.89 4.51 10.62
N ILE A 163 5.63 5.11 11.77
CA ILE A 163 6.50 6.15 12.33
C ILE A 163 7.91 5.58 12.61
N ASN A 164 7.99 4.33 13.08
CA ASN A 164 9.28 3.68 13.31
C ASN A 164 10.03 3.44 11.98
N GLU A 165 9.35 2.89 10.97
CA GLU A 165 9.97 2.62 9.66
C GLU A 165 10.43 3.90 8.95
N LEU A 166 9.64 4.99 9.02
CA LEU A 166 10.06 6.29 8.49
C LEU A 166 11.31 6.84 9.20
N LYS A 167 11.45 6.60 10.53
CA LYS A 167 12.66 6.96 11.26
C LYS A 167 13.85 6.09 10.86
N LEU A 168 13.64 4.78 10.66
CA LEU A 168 14.68 3.87 10.21
C LEU A 168 15.15 4.20 8.79
N LEU A 169 14.21 4.55 7.90
CA LEU A 169 14.53 4.99 6.54
C LEU A 169 15.42 6.25 6.57
N LYS A 170 15.08 7.25 7.40
CA LYS A 170 15.88 8.47 7.55
C LYS A 170 17.30 8.21 8.08
N LYS A 171 17.50 7.12 8.80
CA LYS A 171 18.80 6.70 9.34
C LYS A 171 19.53 5.69 8.43
N ASN A 172 19.02 5.39 7.25
CA ASN A 172 19.50 4.32 6.35
C ASN A 172 19.59 2.94 7.06
N LYS A 173 18.66 2.66 7.98
CA LYS A 173 18.59 1.41 8.76
C LYS A 173 17.32 0.61 8.49
N SER A 174 16.50 1.01 7.53
CA SER A 174 15.30 0.27 7.15
C SER A 174 15.67 -0.92 6.27
N ASN A 175 15.15 -2.08 6.60
CA ASN A 175 15.33 -3.31 5.83
C ASN A 175 14.10 -3.63 4.95
N TYR A 176 13.31 -2.62 4.61
CA TYR A 176 12.06 -2.83 3.86
C TYR A 176 12.30 -3.55 2.53
N LEU A 177 13.37 -3.22 1.82
CA LEU A 177 13.66 -3.78 0.50
C LEU A 177 14.02 -5.28 0.58
N GLU A 178 14.75 -5.69 1.60
CA GLU A 178 15.03 -7.09 1.89
C GLU A 178 13.73 -7.86 2.17
N ILE A 179 12.85 -7.30 3.01
CA ILE A 179 11.54 -7.92 3.30
C ILE A 179 10.71 -8.05 2.03
N VAL A 180 10.68 -7.01 1.19
CA VAL A 180 9.93 -7.03 -0.07
C VAL A 180 10.47 -8.11 -1.02
N ARG A 181 11.79 -8.22 -1.15
CA ARG A 181 12.44 -9.23 -2.01
C ARG A 181 12.16 -10.64 -1.54
N ASN A 182 12.34 -10.91 -0.24
CA ASN A 182 12.12 -12.23 0.34
C ASN A 182 10.64 -12.67 0.32
N ASN A 183 9.70 -11.74 0.09
CA ASN A 183 8.27 -12.00 0.08
C ASN A 183 7.60 -11.49 -1.21
N ASN A 184 8.34 -11.44 -2.31
CA ASN A 184 7.86 -10.92 -3.58
C ASN A 184 6.82 -11.86 -4.21
N TYR A 185 5.56 -11.42 -4.25
CA TYR A 185 4.46 -12.19 -4.85
C TYR A 185 4.65 -12.50 -6.35
N LEU A 186 5.41 -11.67 -7.04
CA LEU A 186 5.55 -11.74 -8.49
C LEU A 186 6.78 -12.53 -8.95
N GLU A 187 7.70 -12.88 -8.05
CA GLU A 187 8.96 -13.50 -8.42
C GLU A 187 8.77 -14.77 -9.24
N ASN A 188 9.51 -14.89 -10.33
CA ASN A 188 9.44 -15.96 -11.32
C ASN A 188 8.08 -16.17 -12.02
N LYS A 189 7.09 -15.29 -11.78
CA LYS A 189 5.79 -15.34 -12.45
C LYS A 189 5.82 -14.67 -13.82
N ILE A 190 4.99 -15.18 -14.72
CA ILE A 190 4.69 -14.54 -15.98
C ILE A 190 3.44 -13.68 -15.79
N VAL A 191 3.55 -12.40 -16.13
CA VAL A 191 2.50 -11.40 -15.92
C VAL A 191 2.36 -10.51 -17.15
N ASN A 192 1.23 -9.82 -17.28
CA ASN A 192 1.06 -8.77 -18.27
C ASN A 192 1.42 -7.43 -17.64
N VAL A 193 2.22 -6.65 -18.35
CA VAL A 193 2.59 -5.29 -17.97
C VAL A 193 2.38 -4.37 -19.16
N GLU A 194 1.86 -3.19 -18.91
CA GLU A 194 1.79 -2.15 -19.92
C GLU A 194 3.15 -1.46 -20.06
N ILE A 195 3.74 -1.58 -21.24
CA ILE A 195 5.02 -0.94 -21.63
C ILE A 195 4.76 -0.17 -22.91
N ASN A 196 4.97 1.15 -22.89
CA ASN A 196 4.74 2.02 -24.04
C ASN A 196 3.33 1.89 -24.64
N ASN A 197 2.30 1.92 -23.78
CA ASN A 197 0.87 1.75 -24.13
C ASN A 197 0.55 0.39 -24.81
N GLN A 198 1.39 -0.62 -24.64
CA GLN A 198 1.16 -1.96 -25.15
C GLN A 198 1.22 -2.97 -24.01
N GLN A 199 0.25 -3.88 -23.95
CA GLN A 199 0.29 -5.00 -23.01
C GLN A 199 1.34 -6.02 -23.49
N LYS A 200 2.34 -6.28 -22.64
CA LYS A 200 3.41 -7.24 -22.91
C LYS A 200 3.43 -8.32 -21.84
N LYS A 201 3.59 -9.55 -22.27
CA LYS A 201 3.81 -10.71 -21.41
C LYS A 201 5.28 -10.73 -21.00
N VAL A 202 5.55 -10.70 -19.69
CA VAL A 202 6.91 -10.61 -19.17
C VAL A 202 7.12 -11.60 -18.03
N LYS A 203 8.32 -12.12 -17.87
CA LYS A 203 8.71 -12.89 -16.69
C LYS A 203 9.34 -11.95 -15.67
N VAL A 204 8.81 -11.95 -14.45
CA VAL A 204 9.37 -11.14 -13.35
C VAL A 204 10.61 -11.83 -12.80
N LEU A 205 11.73 -11.09 -12.70
CA LEU A 205 12.99 -11.60 -12.18
C LEU A 205 13.18 -11.20 -10.72
N LYS A 206 13.27 -9.90 -10.43
CA LYS A 206 13.51 -9.40 -9.07
C LYS A 206 13.10 -7.93 -8.91
N ILE A 207 13.20 -7.43 -7.69
CA ILE A 207 13.10 -5.99 -7.37
C ILE A 207 14.51 -5.43 -7.18
N ASN A 208 14.84 -4.38 -7.93
CA ASN A 208 16.14 -3.71 -7.91
C ASN A 208 16.31 -2.80 -6.68
N ASP A 209 17.54 -2.28 -6.47
CA ASP A 209 17.85 -1.38 -5.36
C ASP A 209 17.17 -0.01 -5.48
N ASP A 210 16.84 0.42 -6.70
CA ASP A 210 16.07 1.62 -6.98
C ASP A 210 14.53 1.42 -6.86
N ASN A 211 14.09 0.24 -6.40
CA ASN A 211 12.70 -0.20 -6.28
C ASN A 211 11.98 -0.50 -7.61
N SER A 212 12.66 -0.44 -8.74
CA SER A 212 12.10 -0.88 -10.02
C SER A 212 11.94 -2.40 -10.06
N LEU A 213 11.01 -2.86 -10.89
CA LEU A 213 10.80 -4.28 -11.15
C LEU A 213 11.63 -4.71 -12.36
N LYS A 214 12.57 -5.63 -12.15
CA LYS A 214 13.34 -6.24 -13.27
C LYS A 214 12.52 -7.37 -13.88
N VAL A 215 12.35 -7.32 -15.18
CA VAL A 215 11.59 -8.30 -15.97
C VAL A 215 12.35 -8.74 -17.20
N LEU A 216 12.00 -9.92 -17.73
CA LEU A 216 12.46 -10.43 -19.01
C LEU A 216 11.34 -10.25 -20.04
N VAL A 217 11.65 -9.58 -21.14
CA VAL A 217 10.75 -9.32 -22.28
C VAL A 217 11.45 -9.78 -23.53
N ASN A 218 10.98 -10.86 -24.19
CA ASN A 218 11.61 -11.41 -25.38
C ASN A 218 13.13 -11.64 -25.18
N ASP A 219 13.51 -12.27 -24.07
CA ASP A 219 14.89 -12.57 -23.68
C ASP A 219 15.78 -11.34 -23.37
N GLU A 220 15.22 -10.13 -23.33
CA GLU A 220 15.90 -8.92 -22.90
C GLU A 220 15.47 -8.50 -21.49
N GLU A 221 16.44 -8.17 -20.62
CA GLU A 221 16.16 -7.59 -19.32
C GLU A 221 15.72 -6.13 -19.42
N LYS A 222 14.60 -5.79 -18.77
CA LYS A 222 14.07 -4.40 -18.68
C LYS A 222 13.70 -4.07 -17.25
N ASN A 223 13.81 -2.79 -16.90
CA ASN A 223 13.40 -2.27 -15.61
C ASN A 223 12.10 -1.46 -15.74
N ILE A 224 11.11 -1.80 -14.92
CA ILE A 224 9.80 -1.13 -14.87
C ILE A 224 9.75 -0.32 -13.58
N ILE A 225 9.63 1.01 -13.72
CA ILE A 225 9.60 1.95 -12.59
C ILE A 225 8.17 2.09 -12.04
N SER A 226 7.18 2.05 -12.93
CA SER A 226 5.75 2.14 -12.58
C SER A 226 4.93 1.33 -13.58
N GLY A 227 3.73 0.95 -13.22
CA GLY A 227 2.85 0.24 -14.13
C GLY A 227 1.75 -0.54 -13.40
N GLU A 228 0.83 -1.06 -14.16
CA GLU A 228 -0.15 -2.03 -13.70
C GLU A 228 0.33 -3.43 -14.07
N ILE A 229 0.23 -4.36 -13.12
CA ILE A 229 0.57 -5.76 -13.32
C ILE A 229 -0.70 -6.59 -13.21
N THR A 230 -1.06 -7.25 -14.30
CA THR A 230 -2.21 -8.17 -14.34
C THR A 230 -1.74 -9.60 -14.64
N PHE A 231 -2.49 -10.58 -14.15
CA PHE A 231 -2.31 -11.97 -14.53
C PHE A 231 -3.19 -12.29 -15.75
N HIS A 232 -2.77 -13.22 -16.58
CA HIS A 232 -3.69 -13.81 -17.55
C HIS A 232 -4.84 -14.48 -16.81
N SER A 233 -6.06 -14.13 -17.17
CA SER A 233 -7.26 -14.93 -16.90
C SER A 233 -7.24 -16.16 -17.77
#